data_e5465fe37f6727d821a9c9955cfb4376
#
_entry.id   e5465fe37f6727d821a9c9955cfb4376
#
_cell.length_a   1.000
_cell.length_b   1.000
_cell.length_c   1.000
_cell.angle_alpha   90.00
_cell.angle_beta   90.00
_cell.angle_gamma   90.00
#
_symmetry.space_group_name_H-M   'P 1'
#
loop_
_entity.id
_entity.type
_entity.pdbx_description
1 polymer ?
#
loop_
_entity_poly.entity_id
_entity_poly.type
_entity_poly.pdbx_seq_one_letter_code
_entity_poly.pdbx_strand_id
1 'polypeptide(L)' 'MTNKDRVEKIQRLLGLQDDGKAEYARVADVICDLRHYCDAHNINFNEEKFRSEEYYDAETYQEWL' A
#
# COMPACT_ATOMS: atom_id res chain seq x y z
N MET A 1 1.93 -12.79 -9.45
CA MET A 1 1.88 -11.32 -9.47
C MET A 1 3.24 -10.77 -9.06
N THR A 2 3.79 -9.89 -9.86
CA THR A 2 5.09 -9.30 -9.58
C THR A 2 4.95 -8.05 -8.72
N ASN A 3 6.05 -7.62 -8.14
CA ASN A 3 6.06 -6.37 -7.37
C ASN A 3 5.77 -5.17 -8.26
N LYS A 4 6.18 -5.23 -9.51
CA LYS A 4 5.84 -4.20 -10.49
C LYS A 4 4.33 -4.11 -10.69
N ASP A 5 3.66 -5.25 -10.78
CA ASP A 5 2.21 -5.29 -10.92
C ASP A 5 1.52 -4.66 -9.72
N ARG A 6 2.07 -4.86 -8.53
CA ARG A 6 1.53 -4.28 -7.31
C ARG A 6 1.68 -2.77 -7.31
N VAL A 7 2.80 -2.27 -7.77
CA VAL A 7 3.01 -0.83 -7.90
C VAL A 7 1.97 -0.24 -8.87
N GLU A 8 1.79 -0.87 -10.02
CA GLU A 8 0.83 -0.39 -11.01
C GLU A 8 -0.59 -0.42 -10.47
N LYS A 9 -0.93 -1.43 -9.68
CA LYS A 9 -2.25 -1.56 -9.08
C LYS A 9 -2.53 -0.38 -8.13
N ILE A 10 -1.57 -0.05 -7.30
CA ILE A 10 -1.71 1.07 -6.38
C ILE A 10 -1.77 2.39 -7.13
N GLN A 11 -0.98 2.55 -8.17
CA GLN A 11 -1.04 3.77 -8.99
C GLN A 11 -2.43 3.98 -9.56
N ARG A 12 -3.07 2.92 -10.03
CA ARG A 12 -4.44 3.01 -10.54
C ARG A 12 -5.44 3.36 -9.44
N LEU A 13 -5.30 2.74 -8.27
CA LEU A 13 -6.17 3.01 -7.14
C LEU A 13 -6.10 4.47 -6.69
N LEU A 14 -4.91 5.03 -6.71
CA LEU A 14 -4.69 6.40 -6.29
C LEU A 14 -5.06 7.41 -7.36
N GLY A 15 -5.36 6.94 -8.57
CA GLY A 15 -5.60 7.83 -9.69
C GLY A 15 -4.38 8.64 -10.07
N LEU A 16 -3.20 8.13 -9.76
CA LEU A 16 -1.97 8.83 -10.08
C LEU A 16 -1.67 8.70 -11.56
N GLN A 17 -1.50 9.84 -12.19
CA GLN A 17 -1.01 9.89 -13.56
C GLN A 17 0.49 9.66 -13.55
N ASP A 18 1.03 9.35 -14.72
CA ASP A 18 2.46 9.10 -14.86
C ASP A 18 3.27 10.39 -14.89
N ASP A 19 2.81 11.41 -14.21
CA ASP A 19 3.51 12.69 -14.19
C ASP A 19 4.67 12.70 -13.18
N GLY A 20 4.90 11.60 -12.53
CA GLY A 20 6.01 11.47 -11.61
C GLY A 20 5.85 12.22 -10.30
N LYS A 21 4.69 12.77 -10.07
CA LYS A 21 4.44 13.55 -8.87
C LYS A 21 3.70 12.73 -7.82
N ALA A 22 4.11 11.49 -7.66
CA ALA A 22 3.63 10.70 -6.54
C ALA A 22 4.22 11.30 -5.28
N GLU A 23 3.53 12.23 -4.72
CA GLU A 23 4.03 12.92 -3.56
C GLU A 23 3.93 12.04 -2.35
N TYR A 24 4.91 12.15 -1.48
CA TYR A 24 4.87 11.43 -0.21
C TYR A 24 3.61 11.77 0.57
N ALA A 25 3.11 12.98 0.39
CA ALA A 25 1.87 13.40 1.02
C ALA A 25 0.69 12.53 0.61
N ARG A 26 0.64 12.11 -0.66
CA ARG A 26 -0.44 11.24 -1.12
C ARG A 26 -0.37 9.85 -0.51
N VAL A 27 0.82 9.32 -0.33
CA VAL A 27 0.98 8.03 0.34
C VAL A 27 0.48 8.12 1.77
N ALA A 28 0.86 9.16 2.48
CA ALA A 28 0.40 9.37 3.84
C ALA A 28 -1.12 9.53 3.91
N ASP A 29 -1.70 10.23 2.94
CA ASP A 29 -3.15 10.40 2.87
C ASP A 29 -3.86 9.06 2.70
N VAL A 30 -3.33 8.19 1.86
CA VAL A 30 -3.91 6.86 1.66
C VAL A 30 -3.82 6.04 2.93
N ILE A 31 -2.69 6.10 3.61
CA ILE A 31 -2.54 5.39 4.87
C ILE A 31 -3.55 5.93 5.91
N CYS A 32 -3.73 7.22 5.94
CA CYS A 32 -4.72 7.84 6.83
C CYS A 32 -6.13 7.36 6.50
N ASP A 33 -6.47 7.33 5.22
CA ASP A 33 -7.77 6.86 4.78
C ASP A 33 -7.99 5.39 5.14
N LEU A 34 -6.96 4.57 5.02
CA LEU A 34 -7.03 3.17 5.42
C LEU A 34 -7.29 3.03 6.92
N ARG A 35 -6.70 3.90 7.73
CA ARG A 35 -6.96 3.89 9.16
C ARG A 35 -8.43 4.21 9.46
N HIS A 36 -8.98 5.21 8.79
CA HIS A 36 -10.40 5.53 8.95
C HIS A 36 -11.29 4.38 8.51
N TYR A 37 -10.95 3.75 7.41
CA TYR A 37 -11.69 2.58 6.93
C TYR A 37 -11.66 1.47 7.97
N CYS A 38 -10.50 1.19 8.52
CA CYS A 38 -10.36 0.14 9.54
C CYS A 38 -11.20 0.47 10.78
N ASP A 39 -11.17 1.72 11.21
CA ASP A 39 -11.97 2.14 12.36
C ASP A 39 -13.47 1.95 12.10
N ALA A 40 -13.91 2.30 10.90
CA ALA A 40 -15.32 2.19 10.54
C ALA A 40 -15.81 0.75 10.47
N HIS A 41 -14.90 -0.19 10.19
CA HIS A 41 -15.24 -1.60 10.01
C HIS A 41 -14.73 -2.50 11.13
N ASN A 42 -14.30 -1.92 12.23
CA ASN A 42 -13.79 -2.66 13.39
C ASN A 42 -12.61 -3.56 13.03
N ILE A 43 -11.76 -3.08 12.14
CA ILE A 43 -10.53 -3.77 11.75
C ILE A 43 -9.38 -3.14 12.52
N ASN A 44 -8.52 -3.96 13.10
CA ASN A 44 -7.36 -3.46 13.81
C ASN A 44 -6.27 -3.09 12.81
N PHE A 45 -6.07 -1.80 12.62
CA PHE A 45 -5.09 -1.30 11.65
C PHE A 45 -3.67 -1.79 11.97
N ASN A 46 -3.30 -1.83 13.24
CA ASN A 46 -1.96 -2.26 13.62
C ASN A 46 -1.70 -3.72 13.26
N GLU A 47 -2.71 -4.58 13.40
CA GLU A 47 -2.58 -5.97 12.97
C GLU A 47 -2.45 -6.06 11.46
N GLU A 48 -3.24 -5.31 10.72
CA GLU A 48 -3.16 -5.30 9.26
C GLU A 48 -1.82 -4.76 8.79
N LYS A 49 -1.32 -3.73 9.45
CA LYS A 49 -0.01 -3.20 9.17
C LYS A 49 1.08 -4.25 9.37
N PHE A 50 1.00 -4.99 10.46
CA PHE A 50 1.96 -6.05 10.75
C PHE A 50 1.90 -7.15 9.69
N ARG A 51 0.70 -7.57 9.32
CA ARG A 51 0.53 -8.57 8.25
C ARG A 51 1.09 -8.07 6.93
N SER A 52 0.90 -6.79 6.62
CA SER A 52 1.41 -6.24 5.37
C SER A 52 2.93 -6.27 5.33
N GLU A 53 3.58 -6.08 6.46
CA GLU A 53 5.03 -6.17 6.56
C GLU A 53 5.51 -7.59 6.28
N GLU A 54 4.81 -8.58 6.78
CA GLU A 54 5.14 -9.99 6.51
C GLU A 54 4.98 -10.31 5.03
N TYR A 55 3.89 -9.84 4.41
CA TYR A 55 3.67 -10.05 2.99
C TYR A 55 4.75 -9.37 2.16
N TYR A 56 5.09 -8.16 2.52
CA TYR A 56 6.13 -7.41 1.83
C TYR A 56 7.47 -8.15 1.89
N ASP A 57 7.84 -8.62 3.08
CA ASP A 57 9.08 -9.34 3.26
C ASP A 57 9.13 -10.61 2.41
N ALA A 58 8.04 -11.37 2.39
CA ALA A 58 7.97 -12.59 1.60
C ALA A 58 8.07 -12.30 0.11
N GLU A 59 7.40 -11.26 -0.35
CA GLU A 59 7.38 -10.89 -1.76
C GLU A 59 8.73 -10.36 -2.23
N THR A 60 9.33 -9.49 -1.44
CA THR A 60 10.61 -8.89 -1.82
C THR A 60 11.75 -9.89 -1.73
N TYR A 61 11.65 -10.86 -0.82
CA TYR A 61 12.68 -11.87 -0.71
C TYR A 61 12.89 -12.61 -2.03
N GLN A 62 11.81 -12.92 -2.73
CA GLN A 62 11.91 -13.68 -3.97
C GLN A 62 12.13 -12.82 -5.21
N GLU A 63 11.58 -11.62 -5.23
CA GLU A 63 11.54 -10.83 -6.45
C GLU A 63 12.66 -9.80 -6.55
N TRP A 64 13.13 -9.33 -5.43
CA TRP A 64 14.15 -8.28 -5.42
C TRP A 64 15.57 -8.82 -5.26
N LEU A 65 15.70 -10.13 -5.01
CA LEU A 65 16.99 -10.77 -4.99
C LEU A 65 17.46 -11.09 -6.39
#